data_31cdcd8610bcebb6ae4e5c91e3b6ab9a
#
_entry.id   31cdcd8610bcebb6ae4e5c91e3b6ab9a
#
_cell.length_a   1.000
_cell.length_b   1.000
_cell.length_c   1.000
_cell.angle_alpha   90.00
_cell.angle_beta   90.00
_cell.angle_gamma   90.00
#
_symmetry.space_group_name_H-M   'P 1'
#
loop_
_entity.id
_entity.type
_entity.pdbx_description
1 polymer ?
#
loop_
_entity_poly.entity_id
_entity_poly.type
_entity_poly.pdbx_seq_one_letter_code
_entity_poly.pdbx_strand_id
1 'polypeptide(L)' 'MNEKKAYPLRINAAVLEAMQRWSDDELRSLNAQIEYVLRDALRSAGRMKSPRDEGEQER' A
#
# COMPACT_ATOMS: atom_id res chain seq x y z
N MET A 1 2.73 -15.24 -6.97
CA MET A 1 1.64 -15.16 -6.13
C MET A 1 1.79 -14.15 -5.10
N ASN A 2 0.70 -13.55 -4.75
CA ASN A 2 0.70 -12.48 -3.80
C ASN A 2 0.34 -13.00 -2.45
N GLU A 3 1.34 -13.36 -1.74
CA GLU A 3 1.14 -13.84 -0.42
C GLU A 3 1.16 -12.69 0.53
N LYS A 4 0.16 -12.58 1.40
CA LYS A 4 0.12 -11.51 2.37
C LYS A 4 0.66 -11.98 3.67
N LYS A 5 1.52 -11.18 4.26
CA LYS A 5 2.12 -11.52 5.54
C LYS A 5 1.71 -10.51 6.58
N ALA A 6 1.48 -10.98 7.78
CA ALA A 6 1.16 -10.10 8.88
C ALA A 6 2.44 -9.44 9.36
N TYR A 7 2.39 -8.14 9.49
CA TYR A 7 3.55 -7.39 9.96
C TYR A 7 3.09 -6.29 10.90
N PRO A 8 3.50 -6.32 12.15
CA PRO A 8 3.06 -5.32 13.12
C PRO A 8 3.78 -4.00 12.89
N LEU A 9 3.12 -3.10 12.23
CA LEU A 9 3.68 -1.80 11.90
C LEU A 9 3.27 -0.77 12.94
N ARG A 10 4.26 -0.08 13.51
CA ARG A 10 3.99 0.99 14.43
C ARG A 10 4.06 2.29 13.67
N ILE A 11 3.06 3.13 13.83
CA ILE A 11 2.93 4.30 13.02
C ILE A 11 2.48 5.48 13.87
N ASN A 12 2.90 6.66 13.48
CA ASN A 12 2.52 7.89 14.17
C ASN A 12 1.01 8.06 14.13
N ALA A 13 0.43 8.48 15.26
CA ALA A 13 -1.01 8.58 15.37
C ALA A 13 -1.61 9.57 14.38
N ALA A 14 -0.96 10.70 14.16
CA ALA A 14 -1.47 11.68 13.22
C ALA A 14 -1.48 11.14 11.80
N VAL A 15 -0.45 10.38 11.46
CA VAL A 15 -0.38 9.77 10.13
C VAL A 15 -1.47 8.73 9.98
N LEU A 16 -1.67 7.94 11.02
CA LEU A 16 -2.69 6.90 10.96
C LEU A 16 -4.08 7.51 10.79
N GLU A 17 -4.37 8.59 11.52
CA GLU A 17 -5.66 9.24 11.39
C GLU A 17 -5.87 9.81 10.00
N ALA A 18 -4.83 10.40 9.45
CA ALA A 18 -4.95 10.95 8.10
C ALA A 18 -5.19 9.84 7.09
N MET A 19 -4.51 8.72 7.26
CA MET A 19 -4.71 7.59 6.37
C MET A 19 -6.13 7.03 6.49
N GLN A 20 -6.65 7.02 7.70
CA GLN A 20 -7.98 6.51 7.92
C GLN A 20 -9.03 7.36 7.22
N ARG A 21 -8.88 8.69 7.32
CA ARG A 21 -9.81 9.58 6.63
C ARG A 21 -9.71 9.39 5.11
N TRP A 22 -8.49 9.24 4.62
CA TRP A 22 -8.29 9.05 3.19
C TRP A 22 -8.90 7.75 2.71
N SER A 23 -8.72 6.69 3.48
CA SER A 23 -9.29 5.40 3.08
C SER A 23 -10.82 5.47 3.07
N ASP A 24 -11.40 6.19 4.03
CA ASP A 24 -12.85 6.36 4.04
C ASP A 24 -13.32 7.10 2.80
N ASP A 25 -12.61 8.15 2.43
CA ASP A 25 -12.97 8.95 1.26
C ASP A 25 -12.95 8.12 0.00
N GLU A 26 -12.06 7.13 -0.07
CA GLU A 26 -11.93 6.32 -1.25
C GLU A 26 -12.63 4.98 -1.12
N LEU A 27 -13.38 4.81 -0.06
CA LEU A 27 -14.13 3.57 0.17
C LEU A 27 -13.23 2.36 0.17
N ARG A 28 -12.09 2.49 0.83
CA ARG A 28 -11.14 1.39 0.96
C ARG A 28 -10.93 1.08 2.42
N SER A 29 -10.46 -0.12 2.70
CA SER A 29 -10.06 -0.42 4.07
C SER A 29 -8.76 0.31 4.37
N LEU A 30 -8.53 0.55 5.65
CA LEU A 30 -7.30 1.22 6.06
C LEU A 30 -6.08 0.45 5.62
N ASN A 31 -6.12 -0.85 5.78
CA ASN A 31 -4.99 -1.69 5.39
C ASN A 31 -4.71 -1.59 3.89
N ALA A 32 -5.76 -1.60 3.09
CA ALA A 32 -5.59 -1.50 1.65
C ALA A 32 -5.02 -0.15 1.25
N GLN A 33 -5.46 0.91 1.93
CA GLN A 33 -4.98 2.24 1.61
C GLN A 33 -3.51 2.37 1.96
N ILE A 34 -3.09 1.81 3.09
CA ILE A 34 -1.70 1.87 3.48
C ILE A 34 -0.84 1.10 2.48
N GLU A 35 -1.29 -0.07 2.06
CA GLU A 35 -0.57 -0.84 1.07
C GLU A 35 -0.44 -0.09 -0.24
N TYR A 36 -1.50 0.57 -0.63
CA TYR A 36 -1.50 1.32 -1.87
C TYR A 36 -0.45 2.42 -1.84
N VAL A 37 -0.41 3.16 -0.73
CA VAL A 37 0.55 4.24 -0.59
C VAL A 37 1.98 3.73 -0.59
N LEU A 38 2.21 2.62 0.11
CA LEU A 38 3.54 2.05 0.17
C LEU A 38 3.99 1.57 -1.19
N ARG A 39 3.12 0.93 -1.95
CA ARG A 39 3.46 0.49 -3.29
C ARG A 39 3.80 1.66 -4.17
N ASP A 40 3.00 2.71 -4.07
CA ASP A 40 3.24 3.89 -4.89
C ASP A 40 4.59 4.51 -4.58
N ALA A 41 4.91 4.61 -3.30
CA ALA A 41 6.18 5.17 -2.89
C ALA A 41 7.35 4.30 -3.35
N LEU A 42 7.17 2.99 -3.27
CA LEU A 42 8.23 2.08 -3.69
C LEU A 42 8.46 2.15 -5.18
N ARG A 43 7.39 2.27 -5.95
CA ARG A 43 7.53 2.41 -7.40
C ARG A 43 8.23 3.71 -7.75
N SER A 44 7.87 4.78 -7.07
CA SER A 44 8.50 6.07 -7.31
C SER A 44 10.00 6.04 -6.98
N ALA A 45 10.36 5.26 -5.98
CA ALA A 45 11.75 5.14 -5.59
C ALA A 45 12.51 4.13 -6.44
N GLY A 46 11.82 3.48 -7.36
CA GLY A 46 12.47 2.48 -8.20
C GLY A 46 12.74 1.17 -7.50
N ARG A 47 12.03 0.92 -6.39
CA ARG A 47 12.25 -0.29 -5.62
C ARG A 47 11.22 -1.35 -5.91
N MET A 48 10.24 -1.05 -6.75
CA MET A 48 9.18 -1.98 -7.04
C MET A 48 8.66 -1.69 -8.42
N LYS A 49 8.29 -2.71 -9.15
CA LYS A 49 7.78 -2.52 -10.48
C LYS A 49 6.34 -2.05 -10.44
N SER A 50 5.91 -1.40 -11.52
CA SER A 50 4.54 -0.95 -11.59
C SER A 50 3.61 -2.14 -11.62
N PRO A 51 2.32 -1.93 -11.30
CA PRO A 51 1.37 -3.04 -11.32
C PRO A 51 1.32 -3.74 -12.68
N ARG A 52 1.46 -2.98 -13.75
CA ARG A 52 1.46 -3.57 -15.08
C ARG A 52 2.64 -4.51 -15.26
N ASP A 53 3.82 -4.06 -14.84
CA ASP A 53 5.01 -4.87 -14.97
C ASP A 53 4.93 -6.11 -14.11
N GLU A 54 4.36 -5.96 -12.93
CA GLU A 54 4.20 -7.09 -12.03
C GLU A 54 3.31 -8.15 -12.65
N GLY A 55 2.22 -7.71 -13.26
CA GLY A 55 1.32 -8.65 -13.89
C GLY A 55 2.01 -9.43 -14.98
N GLU A 56 2.85 -8.75 -15.75
CA GLU A 56 3.56 -9.41 -16.81
C GLU A 56 4.55 -10.42 -16.29
N GLN A 57 5.14 -10.12 -15.17
CA GLN A 57 6.15 -11.01 -14.63
C GLN A 57 5.60 -12.25 -13.98
N GLU A 58 4.37 -12.20 -13.63
CA GLU A 58 3.80 -13.33 -12.92
C GLU A 58 3.44 -14.48 -13.81
N ARG A 59 3.59 -14.32 -15.07
CA ARG A 59 3.26 -15.41 -15.97
C ARG A 59 4.26 -16.51 -15.98
#